data_4dac5614f7724067ef30236e17dbddfc
#
_entry.id   4dac5614f7724067ef30236e17dbddfc
#
_cell.length_a   1.000
_cell.length_b   1.000
_cell.length_c   1.000
_cell.angle_alpha   90.00
_cell.angle_beta   90.00
_cell.angle_gamma   90.00
#
_symmetry.space_group_name_H-M   'P 1'
#
loop_
_entity.id
_entity.type
_entity.pdbx_description
1 polymer ?
#
loop_
_entity_poly.entity_id
_entity_poly.type
_entity_poly.pdbx_seq_one_letter_code
_entity_poly.pdbx_strand_id
1 'polypeptide(L)'
;MARAPKAKPMPADSARVLSPQPLPHGICLTADPTTPMSAIPTPAKPNASALALAREVIAIEAGAVAALADRIDGAFARAVELLLACDGRVVVTGIGKSGHIGRKLASTLASTGTPAMFVHAAEAAHGDLGMITREDVLLALSYSGEGDELLTIVPVAKREGTPLIAMTGHPESSLAQLADVHLDVHVDKEACPLNLAPTSSTTVMLALGDALAIACLDARGFGREDFARSHPAGALGRKLLTHVRDVMRTGAAIPRVSSSASVMDALHEITLKQLGMTAVLDERGSMVGIFTDGDLRRLLERVGDVRPLKVADVMTRSPLTIGPDVLAVEAAQLMDRTRKNQLLVIDGGGQLVGALNNLDLMNAKVI
;
A
#
# COMPACT_ATOMS: atom_id res chain seq x y z
N MET A 1 18.33 40.72 -44.17
CA MET A 1 17.07 41.18 -44.81
C MET A 1 16.75 40.21 -45.93
N ALA A 2 15.82 39.29 -45.68
CA ALA A 2 15.26 38.43 -46.73
C ALA A 2 13.76 38.32 -46.43
N ARG A 3 12.93 38.70 -47.38
CA ARG A 3 11.47 38.83 -47.32
C ARG A 3 10.82 37.45 -47.37
N ALA A 4 9.82 37.25 -46.51
CA ALA A 4 8.89 36.12 -46.55
C ALA A 4 7.93 36.21 -47.77
N PRO A 5 7.54 35.08 -48.40
CA PRO A 5 6.60 35.08 -49.49
C PRO A 5 5.14 35.17 -48.98
N LYS A 6 4.36 35.96 -49.73
CA LYS A 6 2.90 36.16 -49.49
C LYS A 6 2.09 34.92 -49.86
N ALA A 7 1.17 34.51 -48.99
CA ALA A 7 0.18 33.49 -49.27
C ALA A 7 -0.89 34.00 -50.27
N LYS A 8 -1.27 33.14 -51.23
CA LYS A 8 -2.37 33.33 -52.16
C LYS A 8 -3.70 32.94 -51.49
N PRO A 9 -4.82 33.65 -51.80
CA PRO A 9 -6.15 33.27 -51.29
C PRO A 9 -6.71 32.03 -52.03
N MET A 10 -7.32 31.12 -51.26
CA MET A 10 -8.12 30.01 -51.81
C MET A 10 -9.51 30.51 -52.24
N PRO A 11 -10.10 29.94 -53.33
CA PRO A 11 -11.44 30.25 -53.73
C PRO A 11 -12.50 29.63 -52.81
N ALA A 12 -13.57 30.38 -52.53
CA ALA A 12 -14.75 29.92 -51.85
C ALA A 12 -15.49 28.94 -52.75
N ASP A 13 -15.69 27.69 -52.25
CA ASP A 13 -16.58 26.75 -52.88
C ASP A 13 -17.76 26.42 -51.96
N SER A 14 -18.90 26.45 -52.57
CA SER A 14 -20.24 26.43 -52.07
C SER A 14 -20.55 25.22 -51.15
N ALA A 15 -21.05 25.52 -49.95
CA ALA A 15 -21.68 24.55 -49.05
C ALA A 15 -22.98 23.99 -49.69
N ARG A 16 -22.94 22.76 -50.17
CA ARG A 16 -24.16 21.99 -50.43
C ARG A 16 -24.68 21.46 -49.08
N VAL A 17 -25.79 22.00 -48.65
CA VAL A 17 -26.62 21.46 -47.57
C VAL A 17 -27.20 20.13 -48.06
N LEU A 18 -26.72 19.02 -47.56
CA LEU A 18 -27.35 17.72 -47.71
C LEU A 18 -28.49 17.62 -46.69
N SER A 19 -29.74 17.60 -47.19
CA SER A 19 -30.91 17.29 -46.41
C SER A 19 -30.86 15.86 -45.85
N PRO A 20 -31.28 15.59 -44.59
CA PRO A 20 -31.26 14.25 -44.04
C PRO A 20 -32.29 13.35 -44.75
N GLN A 21 -31.79 12.19 -45.20
CA GLN A 21 -32.66 11.12 -45.69
C GLN A 21 -33.39 10.47 -44.51
N PRO A 22 -34.68 10.12 -44.64
CA PRO A 22 -35.39 9.41 -43.59
C PRO A 22 -34.88 7.96 -43.45
N LEU A 23 -34.63 7.56 -42.23
CA LEU A 23 -34.30 6.18 -41.84
C LEU A 23 -35.50 5.26 -42.16
N PRO A 24 -35.27 3.99 -42.57
CA PRO A 24 -36.36 3.04 -42.84
C PRO A 24 -37.14 2.73 -41.56
N HIS A 25 -38.45 2.73 -41.71
CA HIS A 25 -39.42 2.48 -40.65
C HIS A 25 -39.26 1.07 -40.02
N GLY A 26 -39.28 1.03 -38.69
CA GLY A 26 -40.04 0.03 -37.96
C GLY A 26 -39.28 -1.18 -37.44
N ILE A 27 -38.64 -1.06 -36.26
CA ILE A 27 -38.84 -2.06 -35.21
C ILE A 27 -39.28 -1.28 -33.96
N CYS A 28 -40.58 -1.13 -33.82
CA CYS A 28 -41.18 -0.68 -32.57
C CYS A 28 -41.17 -1.91 -31.62
N LEU A 29 -40.16 -1.99 -30.76
CA LEU A 29 -40.24 -2.84 -29.58
C LEU A 29 -41.13 -2.12 -28.58
N THR A 30 -42.44 -2.28 -28.69
CA THR A 30 -43.39 -1.99 -27.61
C THR A 30 -43.13 -3.04 -26.54
N ALA A 31 -42.27 -2.70 -25.58
CA ALA A 31 -42.23 -3.44 -24.33
C ALA A 31 -43.61 -3.25 -23.66
N ASP A 32 -44.34 -4.34 -23.50
CA ASP A 32 -45.59 -4.36 -22.75
C ASP A 32 -45.28 -3.98 -21.29
N PRO A 33 -45.78 -2.85 -20.77
CA PRO A 33 -45.48 -2.44 -19.41
C PRO A 33 -46.14 -3.31 -18.33
N THR A 34 -46.87 -4.35 -18.74
CA THR A 34 -47.58 -5.26 -17.84
C THR A 34 -46.85 -6.61 -17.60
N THR A 35 -45.69 -6.85 -18.24
CA THR A 35 -44.92 -8.03 -17.89
C THR A 35 -44.24 -7.78 -16.53
N PRO A 36 -44.65 -8.47 -15.43
CA PRO A 36 -43.96 -8.29 -14.16
C PRO A 36 -42.51 -8.76 -14.31
N MET A 37 -41.57 -7.87 -14.03
CA MET A 37 -40.17 -8.30 -13.82
C MET A 37 -40.19 -9.50 -12.87
N SER A 38 -39.74 -10.64 -13.35
CA SER A 38 -39.64 -11.86 -12.57
C SER A 38 -38.99 -11.49 -11.25
N ALA A 39 -39.73 -11.63 -10.15
CA ALA A 39 -39.21 -11.34 -8.81
C ALA A 39 -37.93 -12.17 -8.61
N ILE A 40 -36.85 -11.51 -8.23
CA ILE A 40 -35.63 -12.19 -7.81
C ILE A 40 -36.05 -13.17 -6.72
N PRO A 41 -35.87 -14.50 -6.92
CA PRO A 41 -36.32 -15.46 -5.92
C PRO A 41 -35.65 -15.13 -4.57
N THR A 42 -36.45 -15.01 -3.54
CA THR A 42 -35.95 -14.84 -2.17
C THR A 42 -34.94 -15.98 -1.90
N PRO A 43 -33.72 -15.69 -1.43
CA PRO A 43 -32.71 -16.72 -1.25
C PRO A 43 -33.26 -17.78 -0.27
N ALA A 44 -33.39 -19.01 -0.74
CA ALA A 44 -33.69 -20.14 0.13
C ALA A 44 -32.61 -20.21 1.23
N LYS A 45 -32.99 -20.56 2.45
CA LYS A 45 -32.02 -20.79 3.53
C LYS A 45 -30.96 -21.77 3.01
N PRO A 46 -29.65 -21.54 3.32
CA PRO A 46 -28.60 -22.44 2.86
C PRO A 46 -28.94 -23.85 3.33
N ASN A 47 -29.20 -24.71 2.36
CA ASN A 47 -29.51 -26.11 2.64
C ASN A 47 -28.21 -26.95 2.68
N ALA A 48 -28.29 -28.19 3.10
CA ALA A 48 -27.14 -29.11 3.15
C ALA A 48 -26.41 -29.22 1.79
N SER A 49 -27.11 -29.04 0.68
CA SER A 49 -26.56 -29.01 -0.68
C SER A 49 -25.62 -27.83 -0.93
N ALA A 50 -25.96 -26.63 -0.46
CA ALA A 50 -25.10 -25.46 -0.61
C ALA A 50 -23.78 -25.60 0.18
N LEU A 51 -23.83 -26.18 1.38
CA LEU A 51 -22.63 -26.45 2.17
C LEU A 51 -21.74 -27.52 1.55
N ALA A 52 -22.34 -28.58 0.98
CA ALA A 52 -21.60 -29.62 0.26
C ALA A 52 -20.90 -29.05 -0.97
N LEU A 53 -21.62 -28.27 -1.80
CA LEU A 53 -21.06 -27.59 -2.97
C LEU A 53 -19.91 -26.63 -2.62
N ALA A 54 -20.07 -25.84 -1.56
CA ALA A 54 -18.99 -24.94 -1.12
C ALA A 54 -17.71 -25.69 -0.74
N ARG A 55 -17.82 -26.83 -0.06
CA ARG A 55 -16.68 -27.68 0.27
C ARG A 55 -16.05 -28.30 -0.97
N GLU A 56 -16.86 -28.73 -1.92
CA GLU A 56 -16.38 -29.26 -3.20
C GLU A 56 -15.60 -28.20 -4.01
N VAL A 57 -16.13 -26.97 -4.13
CA VAL A 57 -15.45 -25.84 -4.78
C VAL A 57 -14.07 -25.61 -4.18
N ILE A 58 -13.99 -25.49 -2.83
CA ILE A 58 -12.73 -25.29 -2.12
C ILE A 58 -11.75 -26.45 -2.37
N ALA A 59 -12.23 -27.69 -2.35
CA ALA A 59 -11.40 -28.87 -2.58
C ALA A 59 -10.82 -28.89 -4.00
N ILE A 60 -11.61 -28.52 -5.02
CA ILE A 60 -11.16 -28.44 -6.42
C ILE A 60 -10.08 -27.36 -6.57
N GLU A 61 -10.33 -26.15 -6.05
CA GLU A 61 -9.36 -25.07 -6.14
C GLU A 61 -8.06 -25.37 -5.37
N ALA A 62 -8.18 -25.93 -4.16
CA ALA A 62 -7.01 -26.34 -3.39
C ALA A 62 -6.18 -27.42 -4.11
N GLY A 63 -6.83 -28.39 -4.75
CA GLY A 63 -6.16 -29.39 -5.58
C GLY A 63 -5.44 -28.77 -6.78
N ALA A 64 -6.07 -27.82 -7.46
CA ALA A 64 -5.45 -27.11 -8.59
C ALA A 64 -4.21 -26.29 -8.16
N VAL A 65 -4.26 -25.64 -7.01
CA VAL A 65 -3.10 -24.92 -6.45
C VAL A 65 -2.00 -25.90 -6.03
N ALA A 66 -2.34 -27.03 -5.41
CA ALA A 66 -1.35 -28.03 -5.01
C ALA A 66 -0.60 -28.61 -6.23
N ALA A 67 -1.33 -28.89 -7.33
CA ALA A 67 -0.74 -29.39 -8.57
C ALA A 67 0.19 -28.36 -9.26
N LEU A 68 0.11 -27.08 -8.92
CA LEU A 68 0.99 -26.04 -9.45
C LEU A 68 2.45 -26.26 -9.01
N ALA A 69 2.69 -26.82 -7.82
CA ALA A 69 4.03 -27.06 -7.30
C ALA A 69 4.88 -27.95 -8.23
N ASP A 70 4.26 -28.94 -8.88
CA ASP A 70 4.94 -29.87 -9.80
C ASP A 70 5.31 -29.20 -11.13
N ARG A 71 4.80 -28.00 -11.42
CA ARG A 71 5.07 -27.20 -12.62
C ARG A 71 6.06 -26.05 -12.39
N ILE A 72 6.54 -25.89 -11.16
CA ILE A 72 7.61 -24.93 -10.85
C ILE A 72 8.92 -25.52 -11.34
N ASP A 73 9.43 -24.97 -12.43
CA ASP A 73 10.60 -25.49 -13.15
C ASP A 73 11.60 -24.37 -13.52
N GLY A 74 12.47 -24.64 -14.49
CA GLY A 74 13.43 -23.66 -15.01
C GLY A 74 12.80 -22.43 -15.65
N ALA A 75 11.56 -22.51 -16.16
CA ALA A 75 10.86 -21.35 -16.70
C ALA A 75 10.49 -20.36 -15.59
N PHE A 76 10.08 -20.85 -14.42
CA PHE A 76 9.85 -19.99 -13.27
C PHE A 76 11.12 -19.25 -12.83
N ALA A 77 12.27 -19.95 -12.76
CA ALA A 77 13.55 -19.32 -12.42
C ALA A 77 13.92 -18.22 -13.43
N ARG A 78 13.76 -18.49 -14.73
CA ARG A 78 13.99 -17.50 -15.79
C ARG A 78 13.06 -16.30 -15.70
N ALA A 79 11.79 -16.51 -15.33
CA ALA A 79 10.86 -15.40 -15.11
C ALA A 79 11.35 -14.51 -13.96
N VAL A 80 11.79 -15.09 -12.85
CA VAL A 80 12.37 -14.34 -11.72
C VAL A 80 13.62 -13.56 -12.17
N GLU A 81 14.53 -14.19 -12.92
CA GLU A 81 15.72 -13.53 -13.47
C GLU A 81 15.36 -12.31 -14.33
N LEU A 82 14.37 -12.45 -15.25
CA LEU A 82 13.90 -11.33 -16.06
C LEU A 82 13.31 -10.18 -15.23
N LEU A 83 12.53 -10.52 -14.20
CA LEU A 83 11.95 -9.51 -13.29
C LEU A 83 13.01 -8.80 -12.45
N LEU A 84 14.06 -9.50 -12.05
CA LEU A 84 15.18 -8.91 -11.30
C LEU A 84 16.07 -8.03 -12.17
N ALA A 85 16.24 -8.39 -13.44
CA ALA A 85 17.04 -7.65 -14.43
C ALA A 85 16.29 -6.48 -15.07
N CYS A 86 15.02 -6.27 -14.74
CA CYS A 86 14.19 -5.18 -15.27
C CYS A 86 14.70 -3.82 -14.76
N ASP A 87 15.17 -2.97 -15.65
CA ASP A 87 15.61 -1.60 -15.35
C ASP A 87 14.43 -0.61 -15.24
N GLY A 88 13.30 -0.94 -15.87
CA GLY A 88 12.05 -0.19 -15.85
C GLY A 88 11.07 -0.71 -14.82
N ARG A 89 9.87 -1.06 -15.28
CA ARG A 89 8.76 -1.60 -14.46
C ARG A 89 8.26 -2.91 -15.02
N VAL A 90 7.70 -3.73 -14.14
CA VAL A 90 6.90 -4.87 -14.55
C VAL A 90 5.51 -4.36 -14.94
N VAL A 91 5.22 -4.37 -16.24
CA VAL A 91 3.89 -4.00 -16.75
C VAL A 91 3.03 -5.25 -16.81
N VAL A 92 2.08 -5.35 -15.89
CA VAL A 92 1.13 -6.47 -15.84
C VAL A 92 -0.08 -6.13 -16.68
N THR A 93 -0.53 -7.04 -17.53
CA THR A 93 -1.69 -6.85 -18.42
C THR A 93 -2.58 -8.06 -18.48
N GLY A 94 -3.85 -7.86 -18.84
CA GLY A 94 -4.87 -8.91 -18.97
C GLY A 94 -6.25 -8.32 -19.09
N ILE A 95 -7.23 -9.17 -19.47
CA ILE A 95 -8.64 -8.81 -19.70
C ILE A 95 -9.54 -9.53 -18.68
N GLY A 96 -10.67 -8.92 -18.33
CA GLY A 96 -11.71 -9.51 -17.52
C GLY A 96 -11.18 -10.02 -16.17
N LYS A 97 -11.46 -11.29 -15.81
CA LYS A 97 -11.00 -11.86 -14.53
C LYS A 97 -9.50 -11.97 -14.44
N SER A 98 -8.79 -12.33 -15.53
CA SER A 98 -7.32 -12.30 -15.58
C SER A 98 -6.78 -10.88 -15.36
N GLY A 99 -7.44 -9.85 -15.87
CA GLY A 99 -7.09 -8.46 -15.63
C GLY A 99 -7.24 -8.06 -14.15
N HIS A 100 -8.27 -8.54 -13.45
CA HIS A 100 -8.42 -8.31 -12.00
C HIS A 100 -7.30 -8.98 -11.19
N ILE A 101 -6.93 -10.21 -11.56
CA ILE A 101 -5.76 -10.89 -10.97
C ILE A 101 -4.48 -10.12 -11.27
N GLY A 102 -4.30 -9.64 -12.51
CA GLY A 102 -3.16 -8.83 -12.92
C GLY A 102 -3.02 -7.54 -12.12
N ARG A 103 -4.13 -6.82 -11.83
CA ARG A 103 -4.11 -5.64 -10.96
C ARG A 103 -3.62 -5.96 -9.54
N LYS A 104 -4.10 -7.08 -8.96
CA LYS A 104 -3.64 -7.56 -7.66
C LYS A 104 -2.15 -7.90 -7.71
N LEU A 105 -1.71 -8.58 -8.74
CA LEU A 105 -0.31 -8.98 -8.88
C LEU A 105 0.62 -7.76 -9.04
N ALA A 106 0.26 -6.77 -9.87
CA ALA A 106 1.02 -5.53 -9.98
C ALA A 106 1.15 -4.81 -8.62
N SER A 107 0.06 -4.75 -7.84
CA SER A 107 0.07 -4.20 -6.50
C SER A 107 0.97 -4.99 -5.55
N THR A 108 0.93 -6.33 -5.61
CA THR A 108 1.79 -7.18 -4.77
C THR A 108 3.27 -6.97 -5.10
N LEU A 109 3.65 -7.02 -6.39
CA LEU A 109 5.01 -6.75 -6.83
C LEU A 109 5.52 -5.39 -6.35
N ALA A 110 4.74 -4.33 -6.56
CA ALA A 110 5.10 -2.98 -6.15
C ALA A 110 5.28 -2.87 -4.62
N SER A 111 4.41 -3.51 -3.84
CA SER A 111 4.47 -3.48 -2.38
C SER A 111 5.58 -4.38 -1.80
N THR A 112 6.14 -5.28 -2.59
CA THR A 112 7.22 -6.20 -2.21
C THR A 112 8.57 -5.85 -2.86
N GLY A 113 8.72 -4.62 -3.39
CA GLY A 113 10.01 -4.08 -3.82
C GLY A 113 10.34 -4.27 -5.30
N THR A 114 9.39 -4.77 -6.12
CA THR A 114 9.53 -4.83 -7.57
C THR A 114 8.62 -3.76 -8.19
N PRO A 115 9.16 -2.67 -8.80
CA PRO A 115 8.34 -1.64 -9.40
C PRO A 115 7.41 -2.23 -10.46
N ALA A 116 6.10 -2.08 -10.30
CA ALA A 116 5.12 -2.66 -11.18
C ALA A 116 3.89 -1.76 -11.35
N MET A 117 3.22 -1.88 -12.49
CA MET A 117 1.94 -1.24 -12.78
C MET A 117 1.06 -2.17 -13.60
N PHE A 118 -0.25 -1.90 -13.59
CA PHE A 118 -1.20 -2.61 -14.44
C PHE A 118 -1.63 -1.71 -15.61
N VAL A 119 -1.58 -2.25 -16.82
CA VAL A 119 -2.11 -1.63 -18.03
C VAL A 119 -3.18 -2.57 -18.61
N HIS A 120 -4.39 -2.06 -18.81
CA HIS A 120 -5.47 -2.86 -19.38
C HIS A 120 -5.25 -3.06 -20.88
N ALA A 121 -5.30 -4.31 -21.38
CA ALA A 121 -4.94 -4.60 -22.76
C ALA A 121 -5.81 -3.85 -23.78
N ALA A 122 -7.10 -3.63 -23.52
CA ALA A 122 -7.96 -2.83 -24.39
C ALA A 122 -7.57 -1.34 -24.40
N GLU A 123 -7.20 -0.77 -23.27
CA GLU A 123 -6.70 0.62 -23.19
C GLU A 123 -5.36 0.76 -23.92
N ALA A 124 -4.48 -0.23 -23.75
CA ALA A 124 -3.20 -0.28 -24.47
C ALA A 124 -3.42 -0.30 -26.00
N ALA A 125 -4.38 -1.06 -26.50
CA ALA A 125 -4.72 -1.08 -27.92
C ALA A 125 -5.23 0.28 -28.46
N HIS A 126 -5.67 1.20 -27.57
CA HIS A 126 -6.20 2.51 -27.91
C HIS A 126 -5.30 3.71 -27.48
N GLY A 127 -4.04 3.45 -27.12
CA GLY A 127 -3.05 4.52 -26.87
C GLY A 127 -2.16 4.30 -25.67
N ASP A 128 -2.60 3.60 -24.61
CA ASP A 128 -1.79 3.38 -23.41
C ASP A 128 -0.60 2.44 -23.64
N LEU A 129 -0.48 1.84 -24.84
CA LEU A 129 0.71 1.10 -25.23
C LEU A 129 1.98 1.97 -25.14
N GLY A 130 1.87 3.27 -25.34
CA GLY A 130 2.97 4.23 -25.17
C GLY A 130 3.50 4.32 -23.72
N MET A 131 2.84 3.72 -22.75
CA MET A 131 3.34 3.60 -21.36
C MET A 131 4.35 2.46 -21.18
N ILE A 132 4.48 1.58 -22.17
CA ILE A 132 5.35 0.40 -22.16
C ILE A 132 6.62 0.71 -22.96
N THR A 133 7.76 0.48 -22.34
CA THR A 133 9.06 0.77 -22.96
C THR A 133 9.92 -0.50 -23.04
N ARG A 134 11.00 -0.46 -23.79
CA ARG A 134 11.98 -1.56 -23.88
C ARG A 134 12.70 -1.88 -22.56
N GLU A 135 12.66 -0.96 -21.60
CA GLU A 135 13.28 -1.10 -20.27
C GLU A 135 12.36 -1.88 -19.31
N ASP A 136 11.08 -2.05 -19.71
CA ASP A 136 10.09 -2.77 -18.92
C ASP A 136 10.10 -4.27 -19.22
N VAL A 137 9.44 -5.04 -18.36
CA VAL A 137 9.07 -6.44 -18.61
C VAL A 137 7.55 -6.52 -18.68
N LEU A 138 7.01 -7.06 -19.77
CA LEU A 138 5.58 -7.29 -19.91
C LEU A 138 5.21 -8.65 -19.31
N LEU A 139 4.27 -8.66 -18.34
CA LEU A 139 3.68 -9.86 -17.75
C LEU A 139 2.23 -9.96 -18.18
N ALA A 140 1.94 -10.83 -19.15
CA ALA A 140 0.63 -10.98 -19.75
C ALA A 140 -0.12 -12.17 -19.16
N LEU A 141 -1.35 -11.95 -18.71
CA LEU A 141 -2.21 -12.93 -18.07
C LEU A 141 -3.42 -13.25 -18.98
N SER A 142 -3.50 -14.47 -19.49
CA SER A 142 -4.63 -14.95 -20.28
C SER A 142 -4.75 -16.47 -20.18
N TYR A 143 -5.81 -17.00 -19.57
CA TYR A 143 -5.94 -18.46 -19.43
C TYR A 143 -5.98 -19.17 -20.78
N SER A 144 -6.77 -18.67 -21.75
CA SER A 144 -6.81 -19.22 -23.11
C SER A 144 -5.54 -18.94 -23.92
N GLY A 145 -4.89 -17.80 -23.66
CA GLY A 145 -3.78 -17.31 -24.46
C GLY A 145 -4.15 -16.83 -25.87
N GLU A 146 -5.46 -16.68 -26.18
CA GLU A 146 -6.00 -16.35 -27.50
C GLU A 146 -6.83 -15.04 -27.51
N GLY A 147 -6.67 -14.18 -26.50
CA GLY A 147 -7.42 -12.92 -26.45
C GLY A 147 -6.92 -11.90 -27.46
N ASP A 148 -7.80 -11.42 -28.34
CA ASP A 148 -7.49 -10.52 -29.46
C ASP A 148 -6.77 -9.25 -29.00
N GLU A 149 -7.16 -8.67 -27.86
CA GLU A 149 -6.56 -7.44 -27.33
C GLU A 149 -5.09 -7.65 -26.95
N LEU A 150 -4.77 -8.79 -26.31
CA LEU A 150 -3.38 -9.11 -25.98
C LEU A 150 -2.57 -9.43 -27.23
N LEU A 151 -3.14 -10.20 -28.16
CA LEU A 151 -2.48 -10.55 -29.42
C LEU A 151 -2.31 -9.34 -30.35
N THR A 152 -3.04 -8.27 -30.11
CA THR A 152 -2.84 -6.97 -30.80
C THR A 152 -1.64 -6.22 -30.25
N ILE A 153 -1.50 -6.10 -28.92
CA ILE A 153 -0.50 -5.25 -28.28
C ILE A 153 0.86 -5.93 -28.11
N VAL A 154 0.86 -7.23 -27.79
CA VAL A 154 2.09 -8.00 -27.49
C VAL A 154 3.09 -7.98 -28.63
N PRO A 155 2.73 -8.22 -29.91
CA PRO A 155 3.71 -8.13 -31.01
C PRO A 155 4.30 -6.74 -31.20
N VAL A 156 3.56 -5.69 -30.83
CA VAL A 156 4.09 -4.30 -30.90
C VAL A 156 5.13 -4.10 -29.79
N ALA A 157 4.81 -4.43 -28.54
CA ALA A 157 5.73 -4.33 -27.42
C ALA A 157 7.02 -5.15 -27.67
N LYS A 158 6.89 -6.36 -28.21
CA LYS A 158 8.07 -7.18 -28.56
C LYS A 158 8.94 -6.57 -29.65
N ARG A 159 8.35 -5.92 -30.66
CA ARG A 159 9.14 -5.20 -31.70
C ARG A 159 9.93 -4.01 -31.12
N GLU A 160 9.42 -3.39 -30.07
CA GLU A 160 10.14 -2.33 -29.32
C GLU A 160 11.23 -2.90 -28.39
N GLY A 161 11.32 -4.23 -28.25
CA GLY A 161 12.34 -4.92 -27.45
C GLY A 161 11.93 -5.25 -26.02
N THR A 162 10.63 -5.11 -25.67
CA THR A 162 10.12 -5.44 -24.33
C THR A 162 10.07 -6.96 -24.13
N PRO A 163 10.78 -7.54 -23.14
CA PRO A 163 10.66 -8.97 -22.81
C PRO A 163 9.25 -9.32 -22.33
N LEU A 164 8.78 -10.51 -22.69
CA LEU A 164 7.44 -11.01 -22.40
C LEU A 164 7.47 -12.27 -21.53
N ILE A 165 6.81 -12.20 -20.38
CA ILE A 165 6.41 -13.37 -19.60
C ILE A 165 4.92 -13.59 -19.82
N ALA A 166 4.49 -14.78 -20.22
CA ALA A 166 3.09 -15.14 -20.39
C ALA A 166 2.64 -16.18 -19.35
N MET A 167 1.52 -15.90 -18.67
CA MET A 167 0.80 -16.89 -17.85
C MET A 167 -0.41 -17.38 -18.62
N THR A 168 -0.38 -18.62 -19.11
CA THR A 168 -1.51 -19.24 -19.82
C THR A 168 -1.75 -20.67 -19.35
N GLY A 169 -2.97 -21.17 -19.51
CA GLY A 169 -3.31 -22.59 -19.27
C GLY A 169 -3.04 -23.49 -20.49
N HIS A 170 -2.54 -22.91 -21.59
CA HIS A 170 -2.35 -23.64 -22.87
C HIS A 170 -0.96 -23.30 -23.46
N PRO A 171 0.03 -24.17 -23.33
CA PRO A 171 1.40 -23.92 -23.81
C PRO A 171 1.49 -23.75 -25.34
N GLU A 172 0.53 -24.29 -26.10
CA GLU A 172 0.46 -24.13 -27.54
C GLU A 172 -0.30 -22.88 -28.01
N SER A 173 -0.79 -22.04 -27.06
CA SER A 173 -1.51 -20.83 -27.39
C SER A 173 -0.63 -19.77 -28.05
N SER A 174 -1.25 -18.89 -28.84
CA SER A 174 -0.58 -17.81 -29.55
C SER A 174 0.24 -16.91 -28.59
N LEU A 175 -0.30 -16.59 -27.42
CA LEU A 175 0.40 -15.79 -26.42
C LEU A 175 1.61 -16.53 -25.83
N ALA A 176 1.48 -17.84 -25.55
CA ALA A 176 2.58 -18.65 -25.03
C ALA A 176 3.73 -18.76 -26.05
N GLN A 177 3.42 -18.91 -27.35
CA GLN A 177 4.42 -18.97 -28.43
C GLN A 177 5.15 -17.63 -28.64
N LEU A 178 4.51 -16.49 -28.35
CA LEU A 178 5.14 -15.17 -28.41
C LEU A 178 6.03 -14.87 -27.21
N ALA A 179 5.88 -15.60 -26.11
CA ALA A 179 6.57 -15.33 -24.85
C ALA A 179 8.06 -15.70 -24.88
N ASP A 180 8.87 -14.91 -24.19
CA ASP A 180 10.27 -15.26 -23.89
C ASP A 180 10.34 -16.27 -22.75
N VAL A 181 9.33 -16.22 -21.85
CA VAL A 181 9.08 -17.20 -20.79
C VAL A 181 7.59 -17.47 -20.69
N HIS A 182 7.20 -18.74 -20.80
CA HIS A 182 5.84 -19.19 -20.53
C HIS A 182 5.75 -19.84 -19.14
N LEU A 183 4.74 -19.47 -18.39
CA LEU A 183 4.40 -20.03 -17.08
C LEU A 183 3.03 -20.72 -17.19
N ASP A 184 3.02 -22.03 -16.98
CA ASP A 184 1.82 -22.86 -17.12
C ASP A 184 0.90 -22.74 -15.90
N VAL A 185 -0.31 -22.22 -16.12
CA VAL A 185 -1.40 -22.10 -15.13
C VAL A 185 -2.58 -23.01 -15.47
N HIS A 186 -2.33 -24.12 -16.18
CA HIS A 186 -3.35 -25.09 -16.54
C HIS A 186 -4.10 -25.63 -15.31
N VAL A 187 -5.40 -25.86 -15.45
CA VAL A 187 -6.25 -26.55 -14.48
C VAL A 187 -7.09 -27.60 -15.18
N ASP A 188 -7.30 -28.74 -14.54
CA ASP A 188 -8.10 -29.83 -15.11
C ASP A 188 -9.56 -29.42 -15.29
N LYS A 189 -10.07 -28.62 -14.34
CA LYS A 189 -11.45 -28.09 -14.38
C LYS A 189 -11.61 -26.84 -13.56
N GLU A 190 -12.60 -26.04 -13.92
CA GLU A 190 -13.09 -24.99 -13.07
C GLU A 190 -13.96 -25.56 -11.92
N ALA A 191 -13.97 -24.91 -10.77
CA ALA A 191 -14.81 -25.33 -9.64
C ALA A 191 -16.30 -24.96 -9.83
N CYS A 192 -16.64 -24.34 -10.96
CA CYS A 192 -18.02 -24.06 -11.38
C CYS A 192 -18.69 -25.34 -11.86
N PRO A 193 -19.92 -25.69 -11.42
CA PRO A 193 -20.65 -26.87 -11.89
C PRO A 193 -20.83 -26.96 -13.42
N LEU A 194 -20.81 -25.80 -14.10
CA LEU A 194 -20.90 -25.71 -15.54
C LEU A 194 -19.52 -25.74 -16.25
N ASN A 195 -18.43 -25.76 -15.48
CA ASN A 195 -17.05 -25.63 -15.97
C ASN A 195 -16.81 -24.36 -16.85
N LEU A 196 -17.58 -23.29 -16.64
CA LEU A 196 -17.53 -22.08 -17.47
C LEU A 196 -16.98 -20.84 -16.73
N ALA A 197 -17.33 -20.69 -15.45
CA ALA A 197 -16.89 -19.53 -14.68
C ALA A 197 -15.43 -19.73 -14.23
N PRO A 198 -14.50 -18.83 -14.59
CA PRO A 198 -13.12 -18.89 -14.12
C PRO A 198 -13.06 -18.81 -12.58
N THR A 199 -12.56 -19.86 -11.96
CA THR A 199 -12.42 -20.07 -10.52
C THR A 199 -11.04 -20.67 -10.25
N SER A 200 -10.84 -21.97 -10.47
CA SER A 200 -9.55 -22.66 -10.33
C SER A 200 -8.45 -21.99 -11.14
N SER A 201 -8.72 -21.63 -12.39
CA SER A 201 -7.75 -20.96 -13.26
C SER A 201 -7.29 -19.62 -12.72
N THR A 202 -8.21 -18.82 -12.17
CA THR A 202 -7.86 -17.52 -11.56
C THR A 202 -7.12 -17.68 -10.24
N THR A 203 -7.47 -18.69 -9.45
CA THR A 203 -6.82 -19.01 -8.17
C THR A 203 -5.38 -19.48 -8.38
N VAL A 204 -5.15 -20.38 -9.36
CA VAL A 204 -3.80 -20.83 -9.74
C VAL A 204 -2.95 -19.68 -10.27
N MET A 205 -3.50 -18.84 -11.14
CA MET A 205 -2.83 -17.65 -11.68
C MET A 205 -2.42 -16.67 -10.57
N LEU A 206 -3.30 -16.47 -9.60
CA LEU A 206 -3.01 -15.64 -8.43
C LEU A 206 -1.88 -16.24 -7.58
N ALA A 207 -1.94 -17.54 -7.28
CA ALA A 207 -0.94 -18.24 -6.46
C ALA A 207 0.45 -18.22 -7.12
N LEU A 208 0.54 -18.45 -8.44
CA LEU A 208 1.80 -18.37 -9.17
C LEU A 208 2.35 -16.95 -9.20
N GLY A 209 1.48 -15.96 -9.37
CA GLY A 209 1.87 -14.54 -9.31
C GLY A 209 2.42 -14.13 -7.95
N ASP A 210 1.81 -14.62 -6.86
CA ASP A 210 2.33 -14.39 -5.52
C ASP A 210 3.68 -15.08 -5.30
N ALA A 211 3.85 -16.30 -5.82
CA ALA A 211 5.14 -17.00 -5.78
C ALA A 211 6.24 -16.20 -6.49
N LEU A 212 5.96 -15.62 -7.68
CA LEU A 212 6.90 -14.75 -8.39
C LEU A 212 7.26 -13.50 -7.56
N ALA A 213 6.27 -12.83 -7.00
CA ALA A 213 6.48 -11.61 -6.21
C ALA A 213 7.34 -11.90 -4.96
N ILE A 214 7.09 -13.03 -4.29
CA ILE A 214 7.86 -13.43 -3.09
C ILE A 214 9.27 -13.91 -3.46
N ALA A 215 9.45 -14.61 -4.58
CA ALA A 215 10.78 -14.97 -5.05
C ALA A 215 11.63 -13.73 -5.39
N CYS A 216 11.03 -12.71 -6.02
CA CYS A 216 11.70 -11.44 -6.28
C CYS A 216 12.01 -10.67 -4.99
N LEU A 217 11.10 -10.66 -4.02
CA LEU A 217 11.28 -10.05 -2.70
C LEU A 217 12.50 -10.65 -1.99
N ASP A 218 12.58 -11.98 -1.93
CA ASP A 218 13.67 -12.71 -1.28
C ASP A 218 15.02 -12.43 -1.97
N ALA A 219 15.04 -12.54 -3.30
CA ALA A 219 16.24 -12.28 -4.10
C ALA A 219 16.76 -10.84 -3.99
N ARG A 220 15.87 -9.86 -3.75
CA ARG A 220 16.22 -8.45 -3.52
C ARG A 220 16.67 -8.18 -2.08
N GLY A 221 16.51 -9.12 -1.15
CA GLY A 221 16.75 -8.91 0.28
C GLY A 221 15.79 -7.89 0.90
N PHE A 222 14.56 -7.79 0.37
CA PHE A 222 13.55 -6.83 0.81
C PHE A 222 13.08 -7.15 2.24
N GLY A 223 13.39 -6.26 3.17
CA GLY A 223 13.17 -6.46 4.59
C GLY A 223 11.93 -5.75 5.15
N ARG A 224 11.79 -5.82 6.48
CA ARG A 224 10.67 -5.19 7.22
C ARG A 224 10.64 -3.67 7.08
N GLU A 225 11.81 -3.04 7.02
CA GLU A 225 11.94 -1.59 6.86
C GLU A 225 11.50 -1.14 5.46
N ASP A 226 11.85 -1.92 4.43
CA ASP A 226 11.41 -1.68 3.06
C ASP A 226 9.90 -1.80 2.94
N PHE A 227 9.33 -2.84 3.57
CA PHE A 227 7.88 -3.03 3.63
C PHE A 227 7.19 -1.87 4.36
N ALA A 228 7.76 -1.37 5.43
CA ALA A 228 7.24 -0.21 6.14
C ALA A 228 7.22 1.04 5.26
N ARG A 229 8.29 1.28 4.48
CA ARG A 229 8.36 2.38 3.49
C ARG A 229 7.27 2.26 2.42
N SER A 230 6.96 1.05 1.97
CA SER A 230 5.89 0.81 1.00
C SER A 230 4.49 0.97 1.60
N HIS A 231 4.34 0.88 2.94
CA HIS A 231 3.07 0.94 3.67
C HIS A 231 3.11 1.92 4.85
N PRO A 232 3.41 3.23 4.63
CA PRO A 232 3.67 4.19 5.71
C PRO A 232 2.46 4.38 6.64
N ALA A 233 1.24 4.29 6.11
CA ALA A 233 0.00 4.41 6.91
C ALA A 233 -0.39 3.12 7.64
N GLY A 234 0.26 2.00 7.39
CA GLY A 234 0.03 0.73 8.07
C GLY A 234 0.55 0.71 9.51
N ALA A 235 0.08 -0.22 10.34
CA ALA A 235 0.55 -0.37 11.72
C ALA A 235 2.07 -0.59 11.78
N LEU A 236 2.62 -1.40 10.87
CA LEU A 236 4.06 -1.65 10.79
C LEU A 236 4.83 -0.41 10.34
N GLY A 237 4.30 0.35 9.34
CA GLY A 237 4.89 1.60 8.87
C GLY A 237 5.02 2.63 10.00
N ARG A 238 3.93 2.86 10.74
CA ARG A 238 3.97 3.76 11.89
C ARG A 238 5.01 3.35 12.93
N LYS A 239 5.10 2.05 13.27
CA LYS A 239 6.08 1.54 14.25
C LYS A 239 7.53 1.70 13.81
N LEU A 240 7.82 1.54 12.52
CA LEU A 240 9.19 1.52 12.00
C LEU A 240 9.64 2.85 11.38
N LEU A 241 8.72 3.80 11.15
CA LEU A 241 9.05 5.08 10.50
C LEU A 241 8.80 6.31 11.37
N THR A 242 8.01 6.19 12.44
CA THR A 242 7.72 7.34 13.31
C THR A 242 8.83 7.51 14.33
N HIS A 243 9.48 8.66 14.33
CA HIS A 243 10.50 9.04 15.30
C HIS A 243 9.89 9.84 16.45
N VAL A 244 10.63 9.96 17.53
CA VAL A 244 10.23 10.79 18.69
C VAL A 244 9.96 12.23 18.29
N ARG A 245 10.77 12.81 17.39
CA ARG A 245 10.60 14.18 16.87
C ARG A 245 9.26 14.42 16.18
N ASP A 246 8.65 13.37 15.59
CA ASP A 246 7.38 13.47 14.85
C ASP A 246 6.17 13.53 15.77
N VAL A 247 6.33 13.13 17.04
CA VAL A 247 5.24 12.98 18.03
C VAL A 247 5.44 13.83 19.28
N MET A 248 6.68 14.28 19.56
CA MET A 248 6.99 15.09 20.74
C MET A 248 6.37 16.47 20.65
N ARG A 249 6.06 17.05 21.80
CA ARG A 249 5.71 18.47 21.93
C ARG A 249 6.98 19.31 21.87
N THR A 250 6.93 20.45 21.19
CA THR A 250 8.08 21.32 20.91
C THR A 250 7.82 22.76 21.30
N GLY A 251 8.85 23.56 21.38
CA GLY A 251 8.77 25.01 21.58
C GLY A 251 8.00 25.41 22.85
N ALA A 252 6.96 26.23 22.71
CA ALA A 252 6.11 26.67 23.80
C ALA A 252 5.22 25.57 24.41
N ALA A 253 5.06 24.43 23.74
CA ALA A 253 4.28 23.29 24.26
C ALA A 253 5.08 22.42 25.24
N ILE A 254 6.40 22.59 25.34
CA ILE A 254 7.23 21.91 26.34
C ILE A 254 6.96 22.51 27.71
N PRO A 255 6.48 21.74 28.71
CA PRO A 255 6.34 22.21 30.07
C PRO A 255 7.72 22.43 30.69
N ARG A 256 7.99 23.66 31.14
CA ARG A 256 9.29 24.04 31.73
C ARG A 256 9.16 25.17 32.75
N VAL A 257 9.92 25.07 33.81
CA VAL A 257 10.03 26.09 34.87
C VAL A 257 11.48 26.32 35.21
N SER A 258 11.78 27.53 35.79
CA SER A 258 13.09 27.81 36.40
C SER A 258 13.29 26.96 37.65
N SER A 259 14.51 26.57 37.95
CA SER A 259 14.88 25.93 39.22
C SER A 259 14.57 26.78 40.47
N SER A 260 14.49 28.08 40.30
CA SER A 260 14.08 29.03 41.34
C SER A 260 12.57 29.17 41.54
N ALA A 261 11.76 28.61 40.64
CA ALA A 261 10.30 28.66 40.69
C ALA A 261 9.73 27.92 41.91
N SER A 262 8.55 28.32 42.36
CA SER A 262 7.84 27.59 43.41
C SER A 262 7.26 26.28 42.91
N VAL A 263 6.97 25.34 43.81
CA VAL A 263 6.20 24.12 43.46
C VAL A 263 4.83 24.48 42.87
N MET A 264 4.21 25.57 43.31
CA MET A 264 2.92 26.02 42.76
C MET A 264 3.03 26.46 41.30
N ASP A 265 4.12 27.16 40.91
CA ASP A 265 4.36 27.49 39.50
C ASP A 265 4.57 26.24 38.66
N ALA A 266 5.29 25.25 39.17
CA ALA A 266 5.47 23.97 38.51
C ALA A 266 4.13 23.23 38.30
N LEU A 267 3.25 23.25 39.30
CA LEU A 267 1.91 22.64 39.18
C LEU A 267 1.03 23.37 38.17
N HIS A 268 1.11 24.70 38.15
CA HIS A 268 0.40 25.52 37.17
C HIS A 268 0.84 25.14 35.74
N GLU A 269 2.15 25.03 35.50
CA GLU A 269 2.71 24.66 34.19
C GLU A 269 2.31 23.24 33.79
N ILE A 270 2.35 22.25 34.71
CA ILE A 270 1.89 20.87 34.48
C ILE A 270 0.42 20.87 34.05
N THR A 271 -0.43 21.61 34.78
CA THR A 271 -1.86 21.70 34.49
C THR A 271 -2.13 22.35 33.13
N LEU A 272 -1.45 23.47 32.86
CA LEU A 272 -1.60 24.22 31.61
C LEU A 272 -1.19 23.38 30.38
N LYS A 273 -0.09 22.64 30.50
CA LYS A 273 0.48 21.85 29.38
C LYS A 273 -0.05 20.43 29.30
N GLN A 274 -0.74 19.92 30.31
CA GLN A 274 -1.40 18.61 30.32
C GLN A 274 -0.46 17.44 29.95
N LEU A 275 0.80 17.49 30.43
CA LEU A 275 1.77 16.43 30.20
C LEU A 275 2.04 15.56 31.44
N GLY A 276 1.53 15.98 32.62
CA GLY A 276 1.74 15.29 33.87
C GLY A 276 3.16 15.47 34.45
N MET A 277 3.95 16.36 33.83
CA MET A 277 5.30 16.71 34.30
C MET A 277 5.72 18.10 33.81
N THR A 278 6.79 18.63 34.41
CA THR A 278 7.50 19.82 33.90
C THR A 278 9.01 19.60 34.00
N ALA A 279 9.74 20.06 33.00
CA ALA A 279 11.20 20.13 33.04
C ALA A 279 11.64 21.28 33.94
N VAL A 280 12.71 21.09 34.71
CA VAL A 280 13.31 22.14 35.55
C VAL A 280 14.62 22.58 34.92
N LEU A 281 14.73 23.87 34.63
CA LEU A 281 15.89 24.46 33.97
C LEU A 281 16.67 25.37 34.95
N ASP A 282 17.97 25.37 34.82
CA ASP A 282 18.83 26.34 35.54
C ASP A 282 18.80 27.74 34.90
N GLU A 283 19.54 28.69 35.45
CA GLU A 283 19.66 30.06 34.94
C GLU A 283 20.29 30.16 33.55
N ARG A 284 20.99 29.11 33.11
CA ARG A 284 21.62 28.99 31.77
C ARG A 284 20.71 28.33 30.77
N GLY A 285 19.50 27.90 31.19
CA GLY A 285 18.55 27.18 30.36
C GLY A 285 18.85 25.70 30.21
N SER A 286 19.85 25.17 30.96
CA SER A 286 20.16 23.75 30.96
C SER A 286 19.17 22.97 31.81
N MET A 287 18.77 21.79 31.37
CA MET A 287 17.88 20.90 32.09
C MET A 287 18.59 20.29 33.32
N VAL A 288 18.08 20.54 34.52
CA VAL A 288 18.65 20.05 35.78
C VAL A 288 17.76 19.04 36.49
N GLY A 289 16.51 18.88 36.07
CA GLY A 289 15.60 17.93 36.67
C GLY A 289 14.23 17.89 36.03
N ILE A 290 13.37 17.10 36.62
CA ILE A 290 11.95 16.95 36.27
C ILE A 290 11.10 16.97 37.56
N PHE A 291 9.90 17.51 37.48
CA PHE A 291 8.89 17.42 38.53
C PHE A 291 7.58 16.89 37.92
N THR A 292 7.01 15.84 38.53
CA THR A 292 5.87 15.12 37.98
C THR A 292 4.71 15.06 38.98
N ASP A 293 3.50 14.72 38.52
CA ASP A 293 2.34 14.45 39.38
C ASP A 293 2.65 13.38 40.45
N GLY A 294 3.49 12.38 40.10
CA GLY A 294 3.94 11.37 41.04
C GLY A 294 4.86 11.94 42.15
N ASP A 295 5.72 12.89 41.79
CA ASP A 295 6.57 13.60 42.76
C ASP A 295 5.74 14.45 43.70
N LEU A 296 4.73 15.15 43.19
CA LEU A 296 3.78 15.93 43.99
C LEU A 296 3.07 15.05 45.02
N ARG A 297 2.57 13.90 44.61
CA ARG A 297 1.84 12.98 45.52
C ARG A 297 2.74 12.55 46.69
N ARG A 298 3.94 12.08 46.37
CA ARG A 298 4.93 11.71 47.41
C ARG A 298 5.34 12.88 48.30
N LEU A 299 5.43 14.06 47.71
CA LEU A 299 5.78 15.27 48.45
C LEU A 299 4.70 15.65 49.47
N LEU A 300 3.41 15.65 49.06
CA LEU A 300 2.26 15.91 49.92
C LEU A 300 2.17 14.95 51.11
N GLU A 301 2.43 13.67 50.87
CA GLU A 301 2.47 12.65 51.93
C GLU A 301 3.55 12.91 52.98
N ARG A 302 4.68 13.53 52.55
CA ARG A 302 5.86 13.75 53.40
C ARG A 302 5.82 15.07 54.18
N VAL A 303 5.35 16.17 53.55
CA VAL A 303 5.48 17.52 54.12
C VAL A 303 4.15 18.24 54.33
N GLY A 304 3.04 17.75 53.74
CA GLY A 304 1.71 18.33 53.83
C GLY A 304 1.53 19.62 53.01
N ASP A 305 2.21 20.72 53.40
CA ASP A 305 2.12 21.99 52.69
C ASP A 305 3.31 22.21 51.74
N VAL A 306 3.03 22.28 50.43
CA VAL A 306 4.02 22.43 49.37
C VAL A 306 4.22 23.87 48.90
N ARG A 307 3.40 24.84 49.37
CA ARG A 307 3.41 26.24 48.92
C ARG A 307 4.72 26.97 49.19
N PRO A 308 5.44 26.76 50.30
CA PRO A 308 6.69 27.45 50.56
C PRO A 308 7.91 26.87 49.87
N LEU A 309 7.75 25.72 49.17
CA LEU A 309 8.87 24.98 48.63
C LEU A 309 9.26 25.46 47.22
N LYS A 310 10.54 25.43 46.92
CA LYS A 310 11.09 25.61 45.56
C LYS A 310 11.15 24.27 44.85
N VAL A 311 10.92 24.29 43.54
CA VAL A 311 10.94 23.06 42.70
C VAL A 311 12.32 22.40 42.71
N ALA A 312 13.41 23.16 42.79
CA ALA A 312 14.78 22.65 42.86
C ALA A 312 15.05 21.77 44.10
N ASP A 313 14.32 21.96 45.21
CA ASP A 313 14.50 21.22 46.44
C ASP A 313 13.80 19.86 46.42
N VAL A 314 12.83 19.69 45.52
CA VAL A 314 11.91 18.54 45.48
C VAL A 314 11.88 17.79 44.14
N MET A 315 12.51 18.34 43.09
CA MET A 315 12.59 17.74 41.79
C MET A 315 13.34 16.40 41.77
N THR A 316 13.02 15.55 40.85
CA THR A 316 13.87 14.39 40.51
C THR A 316 15.03 14.87 39.65
N ARG A 317 16.26 14.72 40.14
CA ARG A 317 17.49 14.97 39.38
C ARG A 317 17.78 13.82 38.46
N SER A 318 18.44 14.07 37.33
CA SER A 318 18.76 13.03 36.30
C SER A 318 17.48 12.36 35.76
N PRO A 319 16.58 13.12 35.11
CA PRO A 319 15.37 12.56 34.53
C PRO A 319 15.68 11.58 33.40
N LEU A 320 14.75 10.66 33.13
CA LEU A 320 14.82 9.80 31.98
C LEU A 320 14.64 10.62 30.69
N THR A 321 15.58 10.50 29.77
CA THR A 321 15.60 11.24 28.51
C THR A 321 15.71 10.32 27.32
N ILE A 322 15.36 10.83 26.14
CA ILE A 322 15.49 10.13 24.86
C ILE A 322 15.91 11.13 23.77
N GLY A 323 16.55 10.65 22.72
CA GLY A 323 16.89 11.48 21.56
C GLY A 323 15.72 11.68 20.59
N PRO A 324 15.69 12.80 19.82
CA PRO A 324 14.61 13.06 18.86
C PRO A 324 14.58 12.09 17.67
N ASP A 325 15.72 11.52 17.31
CA ASP A 325 15.87 10.63 16.14
C ASP A 325 15.63 9.15 16.46
N VAL A 326 15.35 8.83 17.73
CA VAL A 326 14.97 7.47 18.16
C VAL A 326 13.55 7.16 17.69
N LEU A 327 13.25 5.90 17.37
CA LEU A 327 11.90 5.51 16.99
C LEU A 327 10.90 5.70 18.14
N ALA A 328 9.72 6.18 17.82
CA ALA A 328 8.66 6.41 18.82
C ALA A 328 8.22 5.11 19.52
N VAL A 329 8.33 3.96 18.85
CA VAL A 329 8.09 2.65 19.49
C VAL A 329 9.15 2.31 20.54
N GLU A 330 10.38 2.75 20.37
CA GLU A 330 11.43 2.56 21.38
C GLU A 330 11.18 3.46 22.61
N ALA A 331 10.64 4.69 22.40
CA ALA A 331 10.17 5.53 23.50
C ALA A 331 9.07 4.83 24.32
N ALA A 332 8.10 4.19 23.64
CA ALA A 332 7.06 3.41 24.31
C ALA A 332 7.65 2.24 25.12
N GLN A 333 8.59 1.49 24.54
CA GLN A 333 9.28 0.39 25.24
C GLN A 333 10.10 0.89 26.44
N LEU A 334 10.75 2.04 26.32
CA LEU A 334 11.49 2.66 27.40
C LEU A 334 10.55 3.04 28.54
N MET A 335 9.41 3.66 28.23
CA MET A 335 8.38 4.01 29.21
C MET A 335 7.84 2.78 29.94
N ASP A 336 7.50 1.72 29.20
CA ASP A 336 6.99 0.48 29.80
C ASP A 336 8.02 -0.21 30.70
N ARG A 337 9.24 -0.37 30.23
CA ARG A 337 10.34 -1.01 30.98
C ARG A 337 10.69 -0.25 32.27
N THR A 338 10.64 1.08 32.23
CA THR A 338 10.98 1.93 33.37
C THR A 338 9.79 2.30 34.25
N ARG A 339 8.56 1.90 33.83
CA ARG A 339 7.30 2.25 34.49
C ARG A 339 7.13 3.78 34.62
N LYS A 340 7.55 4.51 33.59
CA LYS A 340 7.39 5.96 33.46
C LYS A 340 6.42 6.25 32.32
N ASN A 341 5.60 7.27 32.50
CA ASN A 341 4.61 7.68 31.49
C ASN A 341 5.02 8.91 30.69
N GLN A 342 6.16 9.50 31.02
CA GLN A 342 6.66 10.72 30.41
C GLN A 342 8.16 10.62 30.13
N LEU A 343 8.60 11.29 29.05
CA LEU A 343 10.01 11.43 28.69
C LEU A 343 10.30 12.87 28.29
N LEU A 344 11.47 13.35 28.69
CA LEU A 344 12.06 14.56 28.15
C LEU A 344 12.96 14.21 26.96
N VAL A 345 12.90 15.04 25.92
CA VAL A 345 13.69 14.80 24.70
C VAL A 345 14.83 15.79 24.66
N ILE A 346 16.05 15.27 24.58
CA ILE A 346 17.27 16.06 24.48
C ILE A 346 17.99 15.78 23.16
N ASP A 347 18.60 16.80 22.59
CA ASP A 347 19.42 16.67 21.39
C ASP A 347 20.85 16.15 21.72
N GLY A 348 21.68 15.98 20.68
CA GLY A 348 23.08 15.56 20.83
C GLY A 348 23.95 16.55 21.62
N GLY A 349 23.51 17.79 21.83
CA GLY A 349 24.15 18.82 22.66
C GLY A 349 23.65 18.84 24.09
N GLY A 350 22.71 17.96 24.45
CA GLY A 350 22.09 17.91 25.79
C GLY A 350 21.02 18.98 26.03
N GLN A 351 20.56 19.68 25.00
CA GLN A 351 19.53 20.70 25.10
C GLN A 351 18.13 20.07 25.10
N LEU A 352 17.21 20.61 25.90
CA LEU A 352 15.81 20.21 25.93
C LEU A 352 15.11 20.67 24.64
N VAL A 353 14.78 19.75 23.73
CA VAL A 353 14.15 20.03 22.45
C VAL A 353 12.69 19.55 22.38
N GLY A 354 12.25 18.70 23.32
CA GLY A 354 10.90 18.17 23.32
C GLY A 354 10.51 17.49 24.63
N ALA A 355 9.25 17.09 24.66
CA ALA A 355 8.67 16.29 25.74
C ALA A 355 7.50 15.47 25.18
N LEU A 356 7.28 14.26 25.70
CA LEU A 356 6.15 13.43 25.29
C LEU A 356 5.66 12.52 26.44
N ASN A 357 4.44 12.07 26.31
CA ASN A 357 3.86 11.07 27.20
C ASN A 357 3.21 9.91 26.42
N ASN A 358 2.68 8.91 27.14
CA ASN A 358 1.99 7.76 26.52
C ASN A 358 0.79 8.18 25.65
N LEU A 359 0.07 9.26 26.01
CA LEU A 359 -1.06 9.73 25.23
C LEU A 359 -0.62 10.27 23.87
N ASP A 360 0.51 10.95 23.80
CA ASP A 360 1.08 11.44 22.54
C ASP A 360 1.42 10.26 21.61
N LEU A 361 1.97 9.15 22.14
CA LEU A 361 2.26 7.91 21.41
C LEU A 361 0.99 7.18 20.94
N MET A 362 -0.06 7.14 21.80
CA MET A 362 -1.36 6.57 21.44
C MET A 362 -2.05 7.38 20.34
N ASN A 363 -2.05 8.71 20.44
CA ASN A 363 -2.63 9.58 19.41
C ASN A 363 -1.92 9.43 18.07
N ALA A 364 -0.62 9.20 18.08
CA ALA A 364 0.17 8.88 16.89
C ALA A 364 -0.02 7.43 16.39
N LYS A 365 -0.82 6.61 17.10
CA LYS A 365 -1.04 5.19 16.79
C LYS A 365 0.25 4.37 16.69
N VAL A 366 1.23 4.70 17.49
CA VAL A 366 2.49 3.95 17.62
C VAL A 366 2.31 2.73 18.53
N ILE A 367 1.44 2.90 19.52
CA ILE A 367 1.02 1.86 20.48
C ILE A 367 -0.50 1.77 20.51
#